data_1a5fe6d9b21c5f75dd2ad7092e62f543
#
_entry.id   1a5fe6d9b21c5f75dd2ad7092e62f543
#
_cell.length_a   1.000
_cell.length_b   1.000
_cell.length_c   1.000
_cell.angle_alpha   90.00
_cell.angle_beta   90.00
_cell.angle_gamma   90.00
#
_symmetry.space_group_name_H-M   'P 1'
#
loop_
_entity.id
_entity.type
_entity.pdbx_description
1 polymer ?
#
loop_
_entity_poly.entity_id
_entity_poly.type
_entity_poly.pdbx_seq_one_letter_code
_entity_poly.pdbx_strand_id
1 'polypeptide(L)'
;MGLKKGDRIPDFSLTDQDGNTFHSSDLIGKKPLVIFFYPRDNTPGCTKEACSFRDSYQEFTERGAEVIGISADTETSHRKFATMYNLPFILLSDPKNKVRRLFKVEKSLFNLLPGRETFVVDKEGFVVMSFNNMGASGHMSRALKAIKSIS
;
A
#
# COMPACT_ATOMS: atom_id res chain seq x y z
N MET A 1 11.51 -7.52 -9.14
CA MET A 1 10.34 -8.03 -8.43
C MET A 1 10.43 -7.69 -6.96
N GLY A 2 9.29 -7.39 -6.36
CA GLY A 2 9.25 -7.03 -4.95
C GLY A 2 9.55 -8.20 -4.01
N LEU A 3 9.34 -7.95 -2.74
CA LEU A 3 9.41 -9.01 -1.73
C LEU A 3 8.47 -10.14 -2.10
N LYS A 4 8.80 -11.35 -1.69
CA LYS A 4 8.07 -12.56 -2.07
C LYS A 4 7.38 -13.16 -0.86
N LYS A 5 6.38 -13.99 -1.13
CA LYS A 5 5.71 -14.78 -0.11
C LYS A 5 6.75 -15.48 0.78
N GLY A 6 6.61 -15.29 2.08
CA GLY A 6 7.52 -15.82 3.09
C GLY A 6 8.60 -14.84 3.55
N ASP A 7 8.81 -13.75 2.82
CA ASP A 7 9.76 -12.72 3.24
C ASP A 7 9.18 -11.90 4.40
N ARG A 8 10.05 -11.53 5.33
CA ARG A 8 9.67 -10.59 6.38
C ARG A 8 9.82 -9.17 5.85
N ILE A 9 8.83 -8.31 6.10
CA ILE A 9 8.94 -6.92 5.67
C ILE A 9 9.96 -6.17 6.54
N PRO A 10 10.70 -5.20 5.96
CA PRO A 10 11.58 -4.34 6.75
C PRO A 10 10.77 -3.40 7.62
N ASP A 11 11.34 -2.99 8.76
CA ASP A 11 10.77 -1.91 9.54
C ASP A 11 10.92 -0.60 8.79
N PHE A 12 9.88 0.24 8.84
CA PHE A 12 9.96 1.55 8.19
C PHE A 12 9.10 2.57 8.93
N SER A 13 9.43 3.84 8.70
CA SER A 13 8.67 4.97 9.23
C SER A 13 8.54 6.00 8.12
N LEU A 14 7.33 6.49 7.90
CA LEU A 14 7.02 7.52 6.91
C LEU A 14 5.96 8.45 7.47
N THR A 15 5.84 9.65 6.90
CA THR A 15 4.84 10.63 7.31
C THR A 15 3.55 10.41 6.55
N ASP A 16 2.42 10.46 7.24
CA ASP A 16 1.10 10.31 6.63
C ASP A 16 0.54 11.65 6.12
N GLN A 17 -0.66 11.63 5.54
CA GLN A 17 -1.31 12.80 4.96
C GLN A 17 -1.65 13.91 5.97
N ASP A 18 -1.65 13.58 7.24
CA ASP A 18 -1.93 14.55 8.32
C ASP A 18 -0.65 15.07 8.99
N GLY A 19 0.51 14.67 8.47
CA GLY A 19 1.79 15.08 9.02
C GLY A 19 2.28 14.26 10.21
N ASN A 20 1.56 13.20 10.57
CA ASN A 20 1.95 12.31 11.67
C ASN A 20 2.92 11.24 11.16
N THR A 21 3.86 10.84 12.02
CA THR A 21 4.78 9.77 11.66
C THR A 21 4.13 8.41 11.89
N PHE A 22 4.13 7.60 10.84
CA PHE A 22 3.68 6.21 10.91
C PHE A 22 4.90 5.31 11.11
N HIS A 23 4.81 4.39 12.07
CA HIS A 23 5.84 3.38 12.32
C HIS A 23 5.23 1.99 12.06
N SER A 24 5.84 1.23 11.15
CA SER A 24 5.34 -0.12 10.85
C SER A 24 5.34 -1.02 12.08
N SER A 25 6.31 -0.82 12.99
CA SER A 25 6.41 -1.59 14.23
C SER A 25 5.20 -1.43 15.15
N ASP A 26 4.42 -0.36 14.99
CA ASP A 26 3.21 -0.16 15.81
C ASP A 26 2.09 -1.14 15.43
N LEU A 27 2.11 -1.68 14.21
CA LEU A 27 1.08 -2.59 13.71
C LEU A 27 1.56 -4.03 13.59
N ILE A 28 2.86 -4.24 13.34
CA ILE A 28 3.42 -5.58 13.24
C ILE A 28 3.26 -6.29 14.60
N GLY A 29 2.74 -7.50 14.56
CA GLY A 29 2.40 -8.26 15.76
C GLY A 29 0.96 -8.05 16.23
N LYS A 30 0.23 -7.11 15.64
CA LYS A 30 -1.12 -6.74 16.07
C LYS A 30 -2.18 -7.01 15.01
N LYS A 31 -1.92 -6.68 13.76
CA LYS A 31 -2.89 -6.85 12.68
C LYS A 31 -2.21 -7.08 11.34
N PRO A 32 -2.89 -7.77 10.42
CA PRO A 32 -2.38 -7.88 9.05
C PRO A 32 -2.49 -6.55 8.32
N LEU A 33 -1.62 -6.37 7.32
CA LEU A 33 -1.52 -5.13 6.55
C LEU A 33 -1.71 -5.42 5.07
N VAL A 34 -2.37 -4.50 4.39
CA VAL A 34 -2.35 -4.40 2.93
C VAL A 34 -1.58 -3.15 2.60
N ILE A 35 -0.44 -3.30 1.94
CA ILE A 35 0.43 -2.19 1.56
C ILE A 35 0.46 -2.13 0.03
N PHE A 36 -0.03 -1.03 -0.55
CA PHE A 36 0.02 -0.88 -2.00
C PHE A 36 0.89 0.30 -2.37
N PHE A 37 1.92 0.02 -3.18
CA PHE A 37 2.79 1.04 -3.78
C PHE A 37 2.19 1.42 -5.13
N TYR A 38 2.04 2.72 -5.36
CA TYR A 38 1.48 3.23 -6.61
C TYR A 38 2.33 4.38 -7.15
N PRO A 39 2.25 4.66 -8.45
CA PRO A 39 3.13 5.65 -9.07
C PRO A 39 2.89 7.09 -8.60
N ARG A 40 1.65 7.56 -8.55
CA ARG A 40 1.41 8.97 -8.31
C ARG A 40 -0.05 9.27 -7.97
N ASP A 41 -0.25 10.18 -7.00
CA ASP A 41 -1.58 10.66 -6.62
C ASP A 41 -2.33 11.24 -7.82
N ASN A 42 -3.64 11.07 -7.82
CA ASN A 42 -4.56 11.73 -8.73
C ASN A 42 -4.30 11.46 -10.22
N THR A 43 -3.70 10.33 -10.53
CA THR A 43 -3.62 9.83 -11.90
C THR A 43 -4.76 8.82 -12.12
N PRO A 44 -5.22 8.58 -13.38
CA PRO A 44 -6.39 7.72 -13.60
C PRO A 44 -6.28 6.32 -13.00
N GLY A 45 -5.17 5.64 -13.20
CA GLY A 45 -4.98 4.28 -12.67
C GLY A 45 -4.86 4.26 -11.15
N CYS A 46 -4.11 5.19 -10.57
CA CYS A 46 -3.94 5.25 -9.12
C CYS A 46 -5.22 5.65 -8.42
N THR A 47 -6.01 6.56 -9.02
CA THR A 47 -7.32 6.92 -8.49
C THR A 47 -8.26 5.72 -8.49
N LYS A 48 -8.29 4.97 -9.59
CA LYS A 48 -9.11 3.76 -9.71
C LYS A 48 -8.73 2.73 -8.63
N GLU A 49 -7.44 2.51 -8.44
CA GLU A 49 -6.94 1.57 -7.43
C GLU A 49 -7.33 2.02 -6.02
N ALA A 50 -7.05 3.28 -5.68
CA ALA A 50 -7.36 3.82 -4.36
C ALA A 50 -8.86 3.76 -4.07
N CYS A 51 -9.69 4.11 -5.04
CA CYS A 51 -11.15 4.05 -4.88
C CYS A 51 -11.65 2.61 -4.73
N SER A 52 -11.01 1.64 -5.38
CA SER A 52 -11.39 0.24 -5.21
C SER A 52 -11.10 -0.24 -3.77
N PHE A 53 -9.97 0.17 -3.19
CA PHE A 53 -9.68 -0.11 -1.78
C PHE A 53 -10.65 0.62 -0.86
N ARG A 54 -10.99 1.88 -1.17
CA ARG A 54 -11.96 2.64 -0.40
C ARG A 54 -13.30 1.92 -0.34
N ASP A 55 -13.79 1.47 -1.49
CA ASP A 55 -15.11 0.83 -1.58
C ASP A 55 -15.17 -0.50 -0.83
N SER A 56 -14.05 -1.14 -0.63
CA SER A 56 -13.95 -2.41 0.11
C SER A 56 -13.29 -2.27 1.48
N TYR A 57 -13.02 -1.05 1.92
CA TYR A 57 -12.27 -0.82 3.16
C TYR A 57 -12.92 -1.47 4.37
N GLN A 58 -14.25 -1.42 4.46
CA GLN A 58 -14.97 -2.03 5.57
C GLN A 58 -14.73 -3.54 5.63
N GLU A 59 -14.66 -4.21 4.48
CA GLU A 59 -14.39 -5.64 4.45
C GLU A 59 -12.99 -5.95 5.01
N PHE A 60 -12.00 -5.10 4.70
CA PHE A 60 -10.66 -5.27 5.26
C PHE A 60 -10.63 -5.05 6.77
N THR A 61 -11.27 -3.99 7.26
CA THR A 61 -11.26 -3.67 8.69
C THR A 61 -12.06 -4.68 9.50
N GLU A 62 -13.15 -5.22 8.96
CA GLU A 62 -13.92 -6.27 9.64
C GLU A 62 -13.11 -7.53 9.85
N ARG A 63 -12.07 -7.74 9.04
CA ARG A 63 -11.14 -8.86 9.17
C ARG A 63 -9.86 -8.47 9.93
N GLY A 64 -9.86 -7.31 10.56
CA GLY A 64 -8.75 -6.84 11.38
C GLY A 64 -7.57 -6.28 10.62
N ALA A 65 -7.68 -6.10 9.30
CA ALA A 65 -6.58 -5.62 8.48
C ALA A 65 -6.58 -4.11 8.36
N GLU A 66 -5.39 -3.52 8.14
CA GLU A 66 -5.25 -2.10 7.80
C GLU A 66 -4.75 -1.96 6.37
N VAL A 67 -5.22 -0.94 5.67
CA VAL A 67 -4.83 -0.64 4.28
C VAL A 67 -3.96 0.61 4.28
N ILE A 68 -2.84 0.55 3.58
CA ILE A 68 -1.85 1.62 3.52
C ILE A 68 -1.38 1.80 2.08
N GLY A 69 -1.49 3.03 1.58
CA GLY A 69 -0.96 3.38 0.26
C GLY A 69 0.34 4.15 0.41
N ILE A 70 1.31 3.88 -0.47
CA ILE A 70 2.63 4.52 -0.44
C ILE A 70 3.02 5.00 -1.84
N SER A 71 3.40 6.27 -1.94
CA SER A 71 3.99 6.83 -3.16
C SER A 71 4.99 7.92 -2.79
N ALA A 72 5.70 8.47 -3.80
CA ALA A 72 6.67 9.52 -3.59
C ALA A 72 6.05 10.91 -3.45
N ASP A 73 4.72 11.02 -3.53
CA ASP A 73 4.03 12.29 -3.39
C ASP A 73 4.17 12.87 -1.99
N THR A 74 4.01 14.19 -1.87
CA THR A 74 4.12 14.89 -0.59
C THR A 74 2.88 14.64 0.28
N GLU A 75 3.01 14.97 1.56
CA GLU A 75 1.88 14.91 2.51
C GLU A 75 0.73 15.81 2.05
N THR A 76 1.04 16.99 1.52
CA THR A 76 0.02 17.91 0.99
C THR A 76 -0.73 17.28 -0.18
N SER A 77 -0.01 16.65 -1.10
CA SER A 77 -0.62 15.95 -2.23
C SER A 77 -1.52 14.82 -1.74
N HIS A 78 -1.04 14.01 -0.81
CA HIS A 78 -1.80 12.92 -0.23
C HIS A 78 -3.07 13.40 0.47
N ARG A 79 -3.00 14.53 1.20
CA ARG A 79 -4.17 15.10 1.84
C ARG A 79 -5.22 15.51 0.83
N LYS A 80 -4.81 16.16 -0.26
CA LYS A 80 -5.74 16.55 -1.34
C LYS A 80 -6.37 15.32 -1.97
N PHE A 81 -5.58 14.30 -2.26
CA PHE A 81 -6.05 13.07 -2.86
C PHE A 81 -7.05 12.35 -1.94
N ALA A 82 -6.70 12.19 -0.67
CA ALA A 82 -7.57 11.55 0.31
C ALA A 82 -8.88 12.31 0.50
N THR A 83 -8.82 13.65 0.53
CA THR A 83 -10.01 14.48 0.67
C THR A 83 -10.90 14.42 -0.56
N MET A 84 -10.30 14.51 -1.75
CA MET A 84 -11.04 14.52 -3.01
C MET A 84 -11.85 13.23 -3.21
N TYR A 85 -11.30 12.10 -2.83
CA TYR A 85 -11.93 10.80 -3.05
C TYR A 85 -12.43 10.12 -1.77
N ASN A 86 -12.40 10.83 -0.64
CA ASN A 86 -12.85 10.31 0.66
C ASN A 86 -12.17 9.00 1.02
N LEU A 87 -10.85 8.95 0.90
CA LEU A 87 -10.07 7.76 1.22
C LEU A 87 -9.96 7.61 2.74
N PRO A 88 -10.45 6.50 3.32
CA PRO A 88 -10.49 6.34 4.78
C PRO A 88 -9.21 5.75 5.38
N PHE A 89 -8.24 5.41 4.54
CA PHE A 89 -7.02 4.74 4.98
C PHE A 89 -5.82 5.69 4.88
N ILE A 90 -4.69 5.22 5.41
CA ILE A 90 -3.46 6.01 5.50
C ILE A 90 -2.75 6.04 4.15
N LEU A 91 -2.30 7.22 3.74
CA LEU A 91 -1.39 7.41 2.61
C LEU A 91 -0.06 7.91 3.17
N LEU A 92 1.02 7.22 2.84
CA LEU A 92 2.36 7.54 3.33
C LEU A 92 3.22 8.16 2.25
N SER A 93 3.94 9.21 2.61
CA SER A 93 4.84 9.92 1.72
C SER A 93 6.23 9.32 1.78
N ASP A 94 6.73 8.86 0.62
CA ASP A 94 8.06 8.26 0.47
C ASP A 94 8.84 9.04 -0.61
N PRO A 95 9.21 10.32 -0.34
CA PRO A 95 9.66 11.26 -1.37
C PRO A 95 10.93 10.84 -2.10
N LYS A 96 11.75 9.98 -1.51
CA LYS A 96 12.98 9.48 -2.13
C LYS A 96 12.86 8.02 -2.56
N ASN A 97 11.66 7.47 -2.56
CA ASN A 97 11.42 6.06 -2.87
C ASN A 97 12.25 5.11 -1.99
N LYS A 98 12.58 5.53 -0.78
CA LYS A 98 13.42 4.76 0.13
C LYS A 98 12.73 3.45 0.55
N VAL A 99 11.48 3.54 0.98
CA VAL A 99 10.72 2.37 1.43
C VAL A 99 10.36 1.51 0.24
N ARG A 100 10.04 2.13 -0.90
CA ARG A 100 9.83 1.40 -2.15
C ARG A 100 11.03 0.51 -2.48
N ARG A 101 12.24 1.03 -2.32
CA ARG A 101 13.46 0.23 -2.54
C ARG A 101 13.64 -0.87 -1.50
N LEU A 102 13.28 -0.60 -0.24
CA LEU A 102 13.32 -1.63 0.81
C LEU A 102 12.39 -2.80 0.50
N PHE A 103 11.23 -2.53 -0.11
CA PHE A 103 10.30 -3.56 -0.54
C PHE A 103 10.64 -4.13 -1.91
N LYS A 104 11.72 -3.65 -2.53
CA LYS A 104 12.21 -4.11 -3.83
C LYS A 104 11.18 -3.96 -4.95
N VAL A 105 10.34 -2.93 -4.87
CA VAL A 105 9.36 -2.62 -5.92
C VAL A 105 10.11 -2.03 -7.11
N GLU A 106 10.03 -2.72 -8.24
CA GLU A 106 10.77 -2.34 -9.44
C GLU A 106 10.07 -1.21 -10.19
N LYS A 107 10.85 -0.45 -10.95
CA LYS A 107 10.32 0.48 -11.93
C LYS A 107 9.78 -0.29 -13.12
N SER A 108 8.86 0.31 -13.86
CA SER A 108 8.29 -0.28 -15.07
C SER A 108 8.60 0.60 -16.28
N LEU A 109 8.25 0.12 -17.49
CA LEU A 109 8.43 0.83 -18.74
C LEU A 109 9.84 1.38 -18.89
N PHE A 110 10.81 0.46 -19.02
CA PHE A 110 12.23 0.80 -19.21
C PHE A 110 12.79 1.65 -18.06
N ASN A 111 12.33 1.41 -16.83
CA ASN A 111 12.73 2.16 -15.63
C ASN A 111 12.31 3.64 -15.64
N LEU A 112 11.29 4.00 -16.43
CA LEU A 112 10.82 5.38 -16.53
C LEU A 112 9.75 5.73 -15.50
N LEU A 113 8.95 4.74 -15.08
CA LEU A 113 7.85 4.98 -14.13
C LEU A 113 8.05 4.14 -12.87
N PRO A 114 7.66 4.68 -11.69
CA PRO A 114 7.58 3.85 -10.49
C PRO A 114 6.61 2.69 -10.72
N GLY A 115 6.93 1.53 -10.16
CA GLY A 115 6.07 0.35 -10.30
C GLY A 115 4.82 0.42 -9.43
N ARG A 116 3.89 -0.48 -9.72
CA ARG A 116 2.67 -0.67 -8.94
C ARG A 116 2.67 -2.09 -8.39
N GLU A 117 2.76 -2.20 -7.08
CA GLU A 117 2.83 -3.52 -6.44
C GLU A 117 2.08 -3.49 -5.11
N THR A 118 1.29 -4.53 -4.86
CA THR A 118 0.52 -4.67 -3.64
C THR A 118 1.02 -5.88 -2.86
N PHE A 119 1.21 -5.68 -1.56
CA PHE A 119 1.64 -6.73 -0.63
C PHE A 119 0.57 -6.94 0.42
N VAL A 120 0.30 -8.20 0.76
CA VAL A 120 -0.47 -8.54 1.94
C VAL A 120 0.49 -9.19 2.93
N VAL A 121 0.48 -8.68 4.15
CA VAL A 121 1.42 -9.05 5.21
C VAL A 121 0.59 -9.59 6.38
N ASP A 122 0.96 -10.75 6.91
CA ASP A 122 0.27 -11.28 8.08
C ASP A 122 0.63 -10.47 9.32
N LYS A 123 -0.04 -10.74 10.44
CA LYS A 123 0.18 -9.94 11.64
C LYS A 123 1.57 -10.08 12.23
N GLU A 124 2.32 -11.13 11.88
CA GLU A 124 3.70 -11.34 12.32
C GLU A 124 4.73 -10.61 11.44
N GLY A 125 4.30 -10.02 10.31
CA GLY A 125 5.16 -9.25 9.43
C GLY A 125 5.70 -10.02 8.23
N PHE A 126 5.11 -11.16 7.90
CA PHE A 126 5.53 -11.95 6.74
C PHE A 126 4.61 -11.72 5.55
N VAL A 127 5.20 -11.59 4.36
CA VAL A 127 4.44 -11.44 3.12
C VAL A 127 3.70 -12.75 2.82
N VAL A 128 2.39 -12.66 2.64
CA VAL A 128 1.56 -13.82 2.25
C VAL A 128 1.07 -13.71 0.82
N MET A 129 1.13 -12.52 0.22
CA MET A 129 0.78 -12.30 -1.19
C MET A 129 1.52 -11.07 -1.70
N SER A 130 1.99 -11.14 -2.94
CA SER A 130 2.46 -9.96 -3.67
C SER A 130 1.90 -10.00 -5.08
N PHE A 131 1.56 -8.83 -5.62
CA PHE A 131 1.00 -8.71 -6.96
C PHE A 131 1.59 -7.47 -7.62
N ASN A 132 2.34 -7.70 -8.70
CA ASN A 132 2.99 -6.66 -9.48
C ASN A 132 2.27 -6.54 -10.82
N ASN A 133 1.60 -5.42 -11.05
CA ASN A 133 0.92 -5.14 -12.31
C ASN A 133 0.69 -3.65 -12.42
N MET A 134 1.08 -3.04 -13.54
CA MET A 134 0.89 -1.60 -13.75
C MET A 134 -0.56 -1.19 -13.90
N GLY A 135 -1.44 -2.09 -14.34
CA GLY A 135 -2.87 -1.84 -14.37
C GLY A 135 -3.45 -1.81 -12.97
N ALA A 136 -4.45 -0.95 -12.76
CA ALA A 136 -5.11 -0.83 -11.45
C ALA A 136 -5.96 -2.05 -11.10
N SER A 137 -6.40 -2.80 -12.10
CA SER A 137 -7.29 -3.95 -11.90
C SER A 137 -6.60 -5.08 -11.15
N GLY A 138 -7.33 -5.74 -10.28
CA GLY A 138 -6.89 -6.95 -9.62
C GLY A 138 -6.13 -6.73 -8.32
N HIS A 139 -5.63 -5.54 -8.03
CA HIS A 139 -4.87 -5.30 -6.79
C HIS A 139 -5.74 -5.48 -5.55
N MET A 140 -6.89 -4.83 -5.53
CA MET A 140 -7.79 -4.90 -4.37
C MET A 140 -8.37 -6.31 -4.20
N SER A 141 -8.87 -6.92 -5.27
CA SER A 141 -9.51 -8.23 -5.18
C SER A 141 -8.53 -9.31 -4.72
N ARG A 142 -7.29 -9.28 -5.21
CA ARG A 142 -6.26 -10.22 -4.77
C ARG A 142 -5.88 -10.00 -3.31
N ALA A 143 -5.78 -8.73 -2.90
CA ALA A 143 -5.49 -8.40 -1.50
C ALA A 143 -6.60 -8.88 -0.58
N LEU A 144 -7.86 -8.64 -0.94
CA LEU A 144 -8.99 -9.07 -0.12
C LEU A 144 -9.06 -10.60 -0.02
N LYS A 145 -8.82 -11.30 -1.13
CA LYS A 145 -8.76 -12.76 -1.12
C LYS A 145 -7.69 -13.28 -0.17
N ALA A 146 -6.51 -12.66 -0.19
CA ALA A 146 -5.41 -13.04 0.69
C ALA A 146 -5.76 -12.79 2.16
N ILE A 147 -6.36 -11.64 2.48
CA ILE A 147 -6.80 -11.32 3.85
C ILE A 147 -7.84 -12.34 4.31
N LYS A 148 -8.78 -12.72 3.46
CA LYS A 148 -9.80 -13.73 3.81
C LYS A 148 -9.16 -15.08 4.11
N SER A 149 -8.05 -15.41 3.46
CA SER A 149 -7.39 -16.71 3.64
C SER A 149 -6.62 -16.81 4.96
N ILE A 150 -6.25 -15.69 5.57
CA ILE A 150 -5.47 -15.66 6.82
C ILE A 150 -6.28 -15.17 8.03
N SER A 151 -7.54 -14.84 7.83
CA SER A 151 -8.39 -14.34 8.92
C SER A 151 -9.42 -15.35 9.39
#